data_a71955b69d7ff17f17d3f98ac08d18a4
#
_entry.id   a71955b69d7ff17f17d3f98ac08d18a4
#
_cell.length_a   1.000
_cell.length_b   1.000
_cell.length_c   1.000
_cell.angle_alpha   90.00
_cell.angle_beta   90.00
_cell.angle_gamma   90.00
#
_symmetry.space_group_name_H-M   'P 1'
#
loop_
_entity.id
_entity.type
_entity.pdbx_description
1 polymer ?
#
loop_
_entity_poly.entity_id
_entity_poly.type
_entity_poly.pdbx_seq_one_letter_code
_entity_poly.pdbx_strand_id
1 'polypeptide(L)'
;MPTAQPFDYDTVYARKVRVGIPRTPRVVVPYDFAVGHPDASTFPSQALGDATARMLLREGPELALYPGDMSHDAARHLISRKLKAHEGIDIPPSRIMITNGSTQGLLMVAEAFINAGDTVIIEEFCYPGTLRAFGYCEPRYATVPTDDEGIIVDELVRVLDRLAAQGLTPKFLYTIANCQNPTGSVMSLPRRQALMRLAEERRLLIIEDDAYGDLIYDGEPVTSLYALSQTDNVVRLGTFSKIVAAGVRLGWIIAPEPVLAKMAVSKIDGGTSAFTSRAVAEYLKEHLDARMDTLLGVYRAKRDAMLEALEEHLAGVAAWSRPRGGLFIWVRLPNGIDTTKLLEAAHAAGVTYLPGTNFSPEGKGANCLRLSFAYLSPEKIREGIGVLARVVKAVQPLHAPLPA
;
A
#
# COMPACT_ATOMS: atom_id res chain seq x y z
N MET A 1 -6.95 13.39 53.77
CA MET A 1 -7.84 12.68 52.84
C MET A 1 -7.00 11.63 52.14
N PRO A 2 -7.40 10.35 52.04
CA PRO A 2 -6.66 9.41 51.26
C PRO A 2 -6.63 9.89 49.82
N THR A 3 -5.44 10.00 49.24
CA THR A 3 -5.28 10.31 47.81
C THR A 3 -5.91 9.15 47.04
N ALA A 4 -6.96 9.46 46.27
CA ALA A 4 -7.57 8.47 45.39
C ALA A 4 -6.52 7.89 44.46
N GLN A 5 -6.42 6.57 44.41
CA GLN A 5 -5.52 5.94 43.46
C GLN A 5 -6.03 6.21 42.04
N PRO A 6 -5.12 6.49 41.08
CA PRO A 6 -5.51 6.62 39.67
C PRO A 6 -6.24 5.36 39.19
N PHE A 7 -7.25 5.54 38.32
CA PHE A 7 -7.95 4.42 37.70
C PHE A 7 -6.98 3.62 36.83
N ASP A 8 -6.99 2.30 37.02
CA ASP A 8 -6.15 1.38 36.23
C ASP A 8 -6.92 0.98 34.96
N TYR A 9 -6.59 1.61 33.83
CA TYR A 9 -7.20 1.34 32.52
C TYR A 9 -6.83 -0.03 31.95
N ASP A 10 -5.70 -0.66 32.37
CA ASP A 10 -5.26 -1.96 31.87
C ASP A 10 -6.25 -3.09 32.24
N THR A 11 -7.03 -2.89 33.30
CA THR A 11 -8.05 -3.83 33.73
C THR A 11 -9.27 -3.90 32.80
N VAL A 12 -9.50 -2.85 31.99
CA VAL A 12 -10.73 -2.69 31.16
C VAL A 12 -10.47 -2.67 29.65
N TYR A 13 -9.21 -2.63 29.21
CA TYR A 13 -8.94 -2.70 27.77
C TYR A 13 -9.38 -4.02 27.15
N ALA A 14 -9.98 -3.94 25.95
CA ALA A 14 -10.24 -5.13 25.14
C ALA A 14 -8.92 -5.87 24.83
N ARG A 15 -8.98 -7.22 24.75
CA ARG A 15 -7.79 -8.06 24.49
C ARG A 15 -6.97 -7.58 23.28
N LYS A 16 -7.65 -7.21 22.18
CA LYS A 16 -7.01 -6.77 20.92
C LYS A 16 -6.26 -5.44 21.00
N VAL A 17 -6.47 -4.64 22.07
CA VAL A 17 -5.78 -3.34 22.26
C VAL A 17 -4.85 -3.32 23.47
N ARG A 18 -4.75 -4.44 24.23
CA ARG A 18 -3.88 -4.52 25.42
C ARG A 18 -2.40 -4.40 25.07
N VAL A 19 -2.02 -4.84 23.86
CA VAL A 19 -0.67 -4.62 23.36
C VAL A 19 -0.69 -3.28 22.59
N GLY A 20 -0.49 -2.19 23.31
CA GLY A 20 -0.38 -0.86 22.72
C GLY A 20 0.80 -0.79 21.75
N ILE A 21 0.63 -0.10 20.63
CA ILE A 21 1.78 0.23 19.77
C ILE A 21 2.57 1.28 20.54
N PRO A 22 3.84 1.01 20.93
CA PRO A 22 4.66 2.02 21.56
C PRO A 22 4.69 3.26 20.65
N ARG A 23 4.31 4.41 21.19
CA ARG A 23 4.54 5.68 20.50
C ARG A 23 6.03 5.99 20.59
N THR A 24 6.84 5.30 19.82
CA THR A 24 8.23 5.71 19.63
C THR A 24 8.20 7.08 18.94
N PRO A 25 8.80 8.11 19.53
CA PRO A 25 8.93 9.38 18.86
C PRO A 25 9.56 9.15 17.49
N ARG A 26 8.97 9.75 16.45
CA ARG A 26 9.55 9.66 15.10
C ARG A 26 10.96 10.28 15.17
N VAL A 27 11.95 9.49 14.83
CA VAL A 27 13.31 10.01 14.68
C VAL A 27 13.32 10.92 13.46
N VAL A 28 13.65 12.19 13.67
CA VAL A 28 13.77 13.16 12.57
C VAL A 28 15.22 13.17 12.12
N VAL A 29 15.45 12.76 10.88
CA VAL A 29 16.78 12.69 10.28
C VAL A 29 16.78 13.41 8.93
N PRO A 30 17.95 13.88 8.45
CA PRO A 30 18.07 14.53 7.16
C PRO A 30 17.65 13.66 5.97
N TYR A 31 17.89 12.33 6.04
CA TYR A 31 17.65 11.39 4.96
C TYR A 31 16.61 10.34 5.38
N ASP A 32 15.33 10.73 5.29
CA ASP A 32 14.21 9.85 5.67
C ASP A 32 13.72 9.04 4.46
N PHE A 33 14.19 7.79 4.34
CA PHE A 33 13.72 6.80 3.37
C PHE A 33 12.64 5.86 3.92
N ALA A 34 12.19 6.04 5.17
CA ALA A 34 11.17 5.19 5.77
C ALA A 34 9.75 5.55 5.30
N VAL A 35 9.47 6.83 5.05
CA VAL A 35 8.13 7.32 4.76
C VAL A 35 7.74 7.09 3.30
N GLY A 36 6.52 6.57 3.09
CA GLY A 36 5.90 6.44 1.76
C GLY A 36 5.00 7.63 1.40
N HIS A 37 5.38 8.86 1.80
CA HIS A 37 4.63 10.06 1.45
C HIS A 37 4.89 10.46 0.00
N PRO A 38 3.87 10.99 -0.71
CA PRO A 38 4.08 11.67 -1.97
C PRO A 38 5.03 12.87 -1.83
N ASP A 39 5.60 13.29 -2.95
CA ASP A 39 6.42 14.50 -3.00
C ASP A 39 5.58 15.74 -2.71
N ALA A 40 5.87 16.41 -1.60
CA ALA A 40 5.17 17.61 -1.17
C ALA A 40 5.36 18.79 -2.15
N SER A 41 6.48 18.84 -2.89
CA SER A 41 6.74 19.89 -3.88
C SER A 41 5.78 19.83 -5.08
N THR A 42 5.21 18.67 -5.33
CA THR A 42 4.24 18.47 -6.42
C THR A 42 2.80 18.74 -6.00
N PHE A 43 2.53 19.13 -4.75
CA PHE A 43 1.16 19.36 -4.29
C PHE A 43 0.49 20.51 -5.08
N PRO A 44 -0.69 20.28 -5.68
CA PRO A 44 -1.31 21.23 -6.61
C PRO A 44 -2.13 22.30 -5.86
N SER A 45 -1.49 23.06 -4.97
CA SER A 45 -2.15 23.99 -4.03
C SER A 45 -3.12 24.96 -4.72
N GLN A 46 -2.68 25.63 -5.80
CA GLN A 46 -3.50 26.62 -6.49
C GLN A 46 -4.67 25.96 -7.21
N ALA A 47 -4.40 24.96 -8.07
CA ALA A 47 -5.44 24.32 -8.87
C ALA A 47 -6.49 23.59 -8.01
N LEU A 48 -6.05 22.93 -6.93
CA LEU A 48 -6.97 22.31 -5.96
C LEU A 48 -7.76 23.36 -5.18
N GLY A 49 -7.14 24.50 -4.83
CA GLY A 49 -7.82 25.63 -4.19
C GLY A 49 -8.92 26.21 -5.06
N ASP A 50 -8.61 26.49 -6.34
CA ASP A 50 -9.57 27.03 -7.30
C ASP A 50 -10.73 26.06 -7.58
N ALA A 51 -10.42 24.76 -7.76
CA ALA A 51 -11.44 23.72 -7.90
C ALA A 51 -12.35 23.62 -6.66
N THR A 52 -11.75 23.71 -5.46
CA THR A 52 -12.51 23.70 -4.21
C THR A 52 -13.42 24.92 -4.09
N ALA A 53 -12.95 26.11 -4.47
CA ALA A 53 -13.76 27.33 -4.45
C ALA A 53 -14.95 27.22 -5.41
N ARG A 54 -14.74 26.75 -6.64
CA ARG A 54 -15.83 26.52 -7.62
C ARG A 54 -16.87 25.53 -7.07
N MET A 55 -16.42 24.43 -6.49
CA MET A 55 -17.29 23.42 -5.88
C MET A 55 -18.12 24.01 -4.73
N LEU A 56 -17.50 24.78 -3.83
CA LEU A 56 -18.20 25.40 -2.70
C LEU A 56 -19.27 26.40 -3.13
N LEU A 57 -19.00 27.21 -4.16
CA LEU A 57 -19.98 28.17 -4.70
C LEU A 57 -21.18 27.47 -5.33
N ARG A 58 -21.01 26.29 -5.89
CA ARG A 58 -22.07 25.52 -6.54
C ARG A 58 -22.86 24.64 -5.58
N GLU A 59 -22.18 23.97 -4.66
CA GLU A 59 -22.71 22.85 -3.86
C GLU A 59 -22.60 23.08 -2.34
N GLY A 60 -22.12 24.24 -1.91
CA GLY A 60 -21.83 24.54 -0.51
C GLY A 60 -22.96 24.21 0.48
N PRO A 61 -24.23 24.59 0.21
CA PRO A 61 -25.35 24.28 1.11
C PRO A 61 -25.55 22.78 1.39
N GLU A 62 -25.24 21.91 0.42
CA GLU A 62 -25.37 20.46 0.60
C GLU A 62 -24.33 19.89 1.57
N LEU A 63 -23.21 20.57 1.76
CA LEU A 63 -22.16 20.16 2.69
C LEU A 63 -22.53 20.38 4.17
N ALA A 64 -23.60 21.12 4.45
CA ALA A 64 -24.17 21.26 5.79
C ALA A 64 -24.89 19.98 6.26
N LEU A 65 -25.15 19.05 5.36
CA LEU A 65 -25.87 17.81 5.63
C LEU A 65 -24.88 16.63 5.77
N TYR A 66 -25.30 15.60 6.51
CA TYR A 66 -24.57 14.34 6.49
C TYR A 66 -24.53 13.76 5.08
N PRO A 67 -23.39 13.16 4.62
CA PRO A 67 -23.29 12.58 3.30
C PRO A 67 -24.25 11.41 3.15
N GLY A 68 -25.18 11.53 2.21
CA GLY A 68 -26.00 10.41 1.72
C GLY A 68 -25.32 9.67 0.55
N ASP A 69 -26.01 8.69 0.01
CA ASP A 69 -25.47 7.86 -1.09
C ASP A 69 -25.04 8.66 -2.32
N MET A 70 -25.80 9.70 -2.67
CA MET A 70 -25.53 10.59 -3.83
C MET A 70 -24.36 11.56 -3.59
N SER A 71 -23.91 11.75 -2.35
CA SER A 71 -22.90 12.76 -2.00
C SER A 71 -21.53 12.51 -2.65
N HIS A 72 -21.29 11.29 -3.12
CA HIS A 72 -20.02 10.87 -3.72
C HIS A 72 -20.10 10.55 -5.22
N ASP A 73 -21.21 10.87 -5.89
CA ASP A 73 -21.41 10.50 -7.30
C ASP A 73 -20.37 11.11 -8.22
N ALA A 74 -19.97 12.35 -7.99
CA ALA A 74 -18.90 12.98 -8.76
C ALA A 74 -17.58 12.18 -8.69
N ALA A 75 -17.22 11.69 -7.50
CA ALA A 75 -16.03 10.86 -7.31
C ALA A 75 -16.19 9.46 -7.93
N ARG A 76 -17.37 8.83 -7.80
CA ARG A 76 -17.67 7.53 -8.42
C ARG A 76 -17.57 7.62 -9.95
N HIS A 77 -18.18 8.64 -10.55
CA HIS A 77 -18.10 8.88 -11.99
C HIS A 77 -16.67 9.21 -12.45
N LEU A 78 -15.89 9.95 -11.66
CA LEU A 78 -14.48 10.20 -11.94
C LEU A 78 -13.69 8.88 -11.99
N ILE A 79 -13.86 8.01 -10.99
CA ILE A 79 -13.18 6.70 -10.91
C ILE A 79 -13.59 5.82 -12.09
N SER A 80 -14.90 5.72 -12.39
CA SER A 80 -15.42 4.95 -13.52
C SER A 80 -14.79 5.41 -14.85
N ARG A 81 -14.76 6.73 -15.11
CA ARG A 81 -14.15 7.30 -16.33
C ARG A 81 -12.65 7.07 -16.39
N LYS A 82 -11.95 7.25 -15.26
CA LYS A 82 -10.51 7.00 -15.15
C LYS A 82 -10.19 5.56 -15.55
N LEU A 83 -10.87 4.59 -14.97
CA LEU A 83 -10.62 3.17 -15.22
C LEU A 83 -10.99 2.79 -16.67
N LYS A 84 -12.04 3.39 -17.24
CA LYS A 84 -12.37 3.21 -18.65
C LYS A 84 -11.30 3.77 -19.58
N ALA A 85 -10.79 4.96 -19.30
CA ALA A 85 -9.77 5.62 -20.13
C ALA A 85 -8.39 4.94 -20.03
N HIS A 86 -7.97 4.55 -18.83
CA HIS A 86 -6.60 4.05 -18.59
C HIS A 86 -6.47 2.53 -18.61
N GLU A 87 -7.55 1.79 -18.31
CA GLU A 87 -7.54 0.34 -18.21
C GLU A 87 -8.55 -0.37 -19.14
N GLY A 88 -9.38 0.39 -19.83
CA GLY A 88 -10.45 -0.16 -20.70
C GLY A 88 -11.60 -0.83 -19.93
N ILE A 89 -11.69 -0.63 -18.60
CA ILE A 89 -12.68 -1.26 -17.75
C ILE A 89 -13.92 -0.38 -17.62
N ASP A 90 -15.08 -0.90 -17.99
CA ASP A 90 -16.37 -0.21 -17.83
C ASP A 90 -17.05 -0.64 -16.53
N ILE A 91 -16.93 0.20 -15.50
CA ILE A 91 -17.47 -0.08 -14.16
C ILE A 91 -18.59 0.90 -13.86
N PRO A 92 -19.81 0.42 -13.58
CA PRO A 92 -20.90 1.31 -13.18
C PRO A 92 -20.60 1.93 -11.80
N PRO A 93 -20.96 3.23 -11.59
CA PRO A 93 -20.73 3.90 -10.30
C PRO A 93 -21.33 3.19 -9.10
N SER A 94 -22.39 2.39 -9.27
CA SER A 94 -23.01 1.57 -8.20
C SER A 94 -22.09 0.48 -7.66
N ARG A 95 -21.09 0.05 -8.43
CA ARG A 95 -20.06 -0.91 -7.98
C ARG A 95 -18.86 -0.24 -7.31
N ILE A 96 -18.92 1.07 -7.03
CA ILE A 96 -17.84 1.85 -6.44
C ILE A 96 -18.30 2.42 -5.09
N MET A 97 -17.60 2.07 -4.01
CA MET A 97 -17.80 2.66 -2.69
C MET A 97 -16.64 3.59 -2.35
N ILE A 98 -16.96 4.80 -1.93
CA ILE A 98 -15.95 5.79 -1.48
C ILE A 98 -15.60 5.55 0.00
N THR A 99 -14.31 5.64 0.31
CA THR A 99 -13.76 5.37 1.65
C THR A 99 -12.81 6.46 2.13
N ASN A 100 -12.56 6.51 3.44
CA ASN A 100 -11.56 7.39 4.06
C ASN A 100 -10.12 6.87 3.83
N GLY A 101 -9.71 6.83 2.55
CA GLY A 101 -8.49 6.19 2.06
C GLY A 101 -8.60 4.66 2.02
N SER A 102 -7.65 4.00 1.34
CA SER A 102 -7.61 2.54 1.21
C SER A 102 -7.50 1.82 2.57
N THR A 103 -6.96 2.46 3.61
CA THR A 103 -6.89 1.87 4.95
C THR A 103 -8.28 1.56 5.52
N GLN A 104 -9.28 2.43 5.32
CA GLN A 104 -10.65 2.09 5.68
C GLN A 104 -11.17 0.94 4.83
N GLY A 105 -10.85 0.90 3.54
CA GLY A 105 -11.18 -0.23 2.67
C GLY A 105 -10.62 -1.56 3.20
N LEU A 106 -9.37 -1.57 3.64
CA LEU A 106 -8.73 -2.75 4.27
C LEU A 106 -9.44 -3.18 5.56
N LEU A 107 -9.81 -2.23 6.43
CA LEU A 107 -10.58 -2.53 7.64
C LEU A 107 -11.97 -3.11 7.29
N MET A 108 -12.65 -2.55 6.29
CA MET A 108 -13.94 -3.06 5.84
C MET A 108 -13.84 -4.47 5.23
N VAL A 109 -12.74 -4.77 4.50
CA VAL A 109 -12.44 -6.13 4.05
C VAL A 109 -12.24 -7.06 5.24
N ALA A 110 -11.43 -6.65 6.23
CA ALA A 110 -11.20 -7.46 7.42
C ALA A 110 -12.52 -7.80 8.15
N GLU A 111 -13.32 -6.79 8.40
CA GLU A 111 -14.60 -6.95 9.13
C GLU A 111 -15.66 -7.74 8.36
N ALA A 112 -15.65 -7.64 7.02
CA ALA A 112 -16.63 -8.35 6.20
C ALA A 112 -16.28 -9.84 5.99
N PHE A 113 -14.98 -10.19 5.98
CA PHE A 113 -14.55 -11.51 5.52
C PHE A 113 -13.78 -12.33 6.56
N ILE A 114 -13.31 -11.75 7.69
CA ILE A 114 -12.45 -12.43 8.65
C ILE A 114 -13.15 -12.60 10.00
N ASN A 115 -13.29 -13.82 10.47
CA ASN A 115 -13.53 -14.11 11.88
C ASN A 115 -12.20 -14.50 12.56
N ALA A 116 -12.12 -14.36 13.88
CA ALA A 116 -10.94 -14.76 14.63
C ALA A 116 -10.58 -16.23 14.36
N GLY A 117 -9.33 -16.48 13.98
CA GLY A 117 -8.82 -17.80 13.65
C GLY A 117 -9.05 -18.24 12.19
N ASP A 118 -9.76 -17.49 11.36
CA ASP A 118 -9.86 -17.74 9.92
C ASP A 118 -8.50 -17.62 9.24
N THR A 119 -8.28 -18.36 8.17
CA THR A 119 -7.03 -18.31 7.40
C THR A 119 -7.13 -17.29 6.26
N VAL A 120 -6.14 -16.42 6.16
CA VAL A 120 -5.96 -15.44 5.07
C VAL A 120 -4.63 -15.70 4.39
N ILE A 121 -4.63 -15.76 3.06
CA ILE A 121 -3.40 -15.88 2.28
C ILE A 121 -2.90 -14.46 1.95
N ILE A 122 -1.61 -14.23 2.16
CA ILE A 122 -0.93 -12.96 1.84
C ILE A 122 0.42 -13.23 1.19
N GLU A 123 0.97 -12.21 0.54
CA GLU A 123 2.37 -12.22 0.08
C GLU A 123 3.33 -12.35 1.28
N GLU A 124 4.47 -13.02 1.10
CA GLU A 124 5.49 -13.24 2.15
C GLU A 124 5.96 -11.93 2.79
N PHE A 125 6.12 -10.90 1.95
CA PHE A 125 6.31 -9.53 2.41
C PHE A 125 5.08 -8.71 2.04
N CYS A 126 4.38 -8.22 3.04
CA CYS A 126 3.10 -7.57 2.91
C CYS A 126 3.13 -6.16 3.51
N TYR A 127 2.34 -5.26 2.99
CA TYR A 127 2.22 -3.89 3.52
C TYR A 127 1.85 -3.89 5.01
N PRO A 128 2.64 -3.23 5.89
CA PRO A 128 2.40 -3.25 7.34
C PRO A 128 1.03 -2.69 7.74
N GLY A 129 0.46 -1.78 6.91
CA GLY A 129 -0.89 -1.27 7.14
C GLY A 129 -1.96 -2.34 6.99
N THR A 130 -1.78 -3.27 6.04
CA THR A 130 -2.67 -4.42 5.84
C THR A 130 -2.55 -5.41 6.99
N LEU A 131 -1.31 -5.75 7.39
CA LEU A 131 -1.08 -6.62 8.55
C LEU A 131 -1.74 -6.07 9.82
N ARG A 132 -1.69 -4.74 9.99
CA ARG A 132 -2.37 -4.07 11.11
C ARG A 132 -3.89 -4.11 10.97
N ALA A 133 -4.42 -3.80 9.79
CA ALA A 133 -5.87 -3.78 9.56
C ALA A 133 -6.49 -5.17 9.75
N PHE A 134 -5.89 -6.21 9.15
CA PHE A 134 -6.36 -7.58 9.27
C PHE A 134 -6.13 -8.16 10.66
N GLY A 135 -5.02 -7.79 11.30
CA GLY A 135 -4.69 -8.21 12.67
C GLY A 135 -5.76 -7.88 13.71
N TYR A 136 -6.61 -6.85 13.44
CA TYR A 136 -7.76 -6.54 14.29
C TYR A 136 -8.78 -7.69 14.37
N CYS A 137 -8.86 -8.53 13.35
CA CYS A 137 -9.75 -9.69 13.29
C CYS A 137 -9.07 -11.00 13.68
N GLU A 138 -7.82 -10.95 14.15
CA GLU A 138 -7.03 -12.12 14.64
C GLU A 138 -6.98 -13.30 13.64
N PRO A 139 -6.63 -13.08 12.34
CA PRO A 139 -6.52 -14.18 11.38
C PRO A 139 -5.28 -15.03 11.62
N ARG A 140 -5.26 -16.21 11.01
CA ARG A 140 -4.04 -16.96 10.72
C ARG A 140 -3.54 -16.56 9.34
N TYR A 141 -2.26 -16.22 9.23
CA TYR A 141 -1.66 -15.92 7.93
C TYR A 141 -1.04 -17.17 7.32
N ALA A 142 -1.31 -17.39 6.04
CA ALA A 142 -0.57 -18.30 5.19
C ALA A 142 0.17 -17.46 4.15
N THR A 143 1.49 -17.51 4.13
CA THR A 143 2.32 -16.67 3.26
C THR A 143 2.65 -17.38 1.95
N VAL A 144 2.72 -16.60 0.85
CA VAL A 144 3.13 -17.06 -0.47
C VAL A 144 4.40 -16.31 -0.88
N PRO A 145 5.47 -17.00 -1.28
CA PRO A 145 6.67 -16.38 -1.83
C PRO A 145 6.39 -15.54 -3.07
N THR A 146 7.18 -14.49 -3.23
CA THR A 146 7.15 -13.59 -4.40
C THR A 146 8.52 -13.50 -5.04
N ASP A 147 8.55 -13.21 -6.34
CA ASP A 147 9.74 -12.87 -7.13
C ASP A 147 9.55 -11.48 -7.78
N ASP A 148 10.40 -11.13 -8.74
CA ASP A 148 10.34 -9.85 -9.45
C ASP A 148 9.05 -9.69 -10.28
N GLU A 149 8.35 -10.78 -10.57
CA GLU A 149 7.05 -10.82 -11.25
C GLU A 149 5.85 -11.00 -10.29
N GLY A 150 6.04 -10.81 -8.99
CA GLY A 150 5.00 -10.92 -7.96
C GLY A 150 4.82 -12.34 -7.40
N ILE A 151 3.59 -12.71 -7.04
CA ILE A 151 3.29 -14.03 -6.43
C ILE A 151 3.73 -15.17 -7.35
N ILE A 152 4.47 -16.14 -6.79
CA ILE A 152 4.83 -17.39 -7.47
C ILE A 152 3.62 -18.32 -7.41
N VAL A 153 2.92 -18.49 -8.56
CA VAL A 153 1.63 -19.22 -8.62
C VAL A 153 1.77 -20.68 -8.20
N ASP A 154 2.88 -21.34 -8.56
CA ASP A 154 3.12 -22.74 -8.15
C ASP A 154 3.27 -22.87 -6.63
N GLU A 155 3.85 -21.87 -5.96
CA GLU A 155 3.90 -21.84 -4.49
C GLU A 155 2.50 -21.58 -3.89
N LEU A 156 1.67 -20.76 -4.54
CA LEU A 156 0.28 -20.59 -4.11
C LEU A 156 -0.50 -21.91 -4.21
N VAL A 157 -0.30 -22.72 -5.28
CA VAL A 157 -0.89 -24.05 -5.38
C VAL A 157 -0.47 -24.91 -4.18
N ARG A 158 0.83 -24.95 -3.84
CA ARG A 158 1.33 -25.70 -2.68
C ARG A 158 0.72 -25.24 -1.36
N VAL A 159 0.55 -23.91 -1.19
CA VAL A 159 -0.11 -23.36 0.00
C VAL A 159 -1.57 -23.80 0.07
N LEU A 160 -2.31 -23.71 -1.02
CA LEU A 160 -3.72 -24.14 -1.08
C LEU A 160 -3.88 -25.62 -0.79
N ASP A 161 -3.04 -26.48 -1.38
CA ASP A 161 -3.08 -27.93 -1.17
C ASP A 161 -2.73 -28.30 0.28
N ARG A 162 -1.74 -27.64 0.87
CA ARG A 162 -1.39 -27.81 2.30
C ARG A 162 -2.55 -27.40 3.20
N LEU A 163 -3.22 -26.27 2.94
CA LEU A 163 -4.38 -25.83 3.71
C LEU A 163 -5.53 -26.82 3.58
N ALA A 164 -5.81 -27.30 2.37
CA ALA A 164 -6.85 -28.29 2.12
C ALA A 164 -6.58 -29.61 2.87
N ALA A 165 -5.33 -30.08 2.89
CA ALA A 165 -4.94 -31.29 3.65
C ALA A 165 -5.12 -31.10 5.17
N GLN A 166 -5.13 -29.88 5.67
CA GLN A 166 -5.41 -29.54 7.08
C GLN A 166 -6.89 -29.27 7.35
N GLY A 167 -7.78 -29.41 6.33
CA GLY A 167 -9.20 -29.07 6.44
C GLY A 167 -9.47 -27.57 6.56
N LEU A 168 -8.51 -26.73 6.15
CA LEU A 168 -8.61 -25.26 6.22
C LEU A 168 -8.97 -24.69 4.84
N THR A 169 -9.97 -23.81 4.82
CA THR A 169 -10.35 -23.05 3.64
C THR A 169 -9.96 -21.59 3.85
N PRO A 170 -9.07 -21.02 3.02
CA PRO A 170 -8.72 -19.62 3.14
C PRO A 170 -9.90 -18.72 2.75
N LYS A 171 -10.05 -17.59 3.43
CA LYS A 171 -11.09 -16.59 3.12
C LYS A 171 -10.83 -15.88 1.82
N PHE A 172 -9.58 -15.46 1.62
CA PHE A 172 -9.14 -14.78 0.40
C PHE A 172 -7.61 -14.80 0.29
N LEU A 173 -7.13 -14.42 -0.89
CA LEU A 173 -5.76 -13.99 -1.14
C LEU A 173 -5.73 -12.46 -1.21
N TYR A 174 -4.87 -11.81 -0.41
CA TYR A 174 -4.55 -10.39 -0.54
C TYR A 174 -3.24 -10.22 -1.32
N THR A 175 -3.22 -9.32 -2.30
CA THR A 175 -2.04 -9.04 -3.12
C THR A 175 -2.00 -7.59 -3.60
N ILE A 176 -0.77 -7.06 -3.79
CA ILE A 176 -0.49 -5.78 -4.45
C ILE A 176 0.15 -6.10 -5.81
N ALA A 177 -0.67 -6.22 -6.85
CA ALA A 177 -0.20 -6.63 -8.17
C ALA A 177 0.61 -5.54 -8.92
N ASN A 178 0.47 -4.27 -8.54
CA ASN A 178 1.18 -3.13 -9.13
C ASN A 178 2.10 -2.47 -8.12
N CYS A 179 3.42 -2.43 -8.43
CA CYS A 179 4.42 -1.74 -7.60
C CYS A 179 4.31 -2.15 -6.12
N GLN A 180 4.41 -3.43 -5.90
CA GLN A 180 4.23 -4.09 -4.60
C GLN A 180 4.98 -3.38 -3.47
N ASN A 181 4.37 -3.23 -2.34
CA ASN A 181 4.97 -2.68 -1.13
C ASN A 181 5.27 -3.82 -0.15
N PRO A 182 6.57 -4.21 0.02
CA PRO A 182 7.76 -3.38 -0.13
C PRO A 182 8.61 -3.60 -1.39
N THR A 183 8.40 -4.65 -2.19
CA THR A 183 9.37 -5.15 -3.18
C THR A 183 9.49 -4.27 -4.42
N GLY A 184 8.46 -3.48 -4.76
CA GLY A 184 8.41 -2.71 -5.99
C GLY A 184 8.08 -3.54 -7.23
N SER A 185 7.86 -4.85 -7.11
CA SER A 185 7.53 -5.73 -8.22
C SER A 185 6.22 -5.34 -8.90
N VAL A 186 6.12 -5.61 -10.20
CA VAL A 186 4.88 -5.49 -10.98
C VAL A 186 4.57 -6.86 -11.54
N MET A 187 3.45 -7.45 -11.12
CA MET A 187 3.04 -8.77 -11.57
C MET A 187 2.80 -8.75 -13.08
N SER A 188 3.50 -9.65 -13.81
CA SER A 188 3.39 -9.74 -15.26
C SER A 188 2.02 -10.22 -15.71
N LEU A 189 1.60 -9.89 -16.93
CA LEU A 189 0.29 -10.31 -17.44
C LEU A 189 0.14 -11.83 -17.46
N PRO A 190 1.12 -12.64 -17.93
CA PRO A 190 1.01 -14.09 -17.85
C PRO A 190 0.83 -14.61 -16.42
N ARG A 191 1.50 -13.98 -15.45
CA ARG A 191 1.39 -14.34 -14.02
C ARG A 191 0.01 -14.00 -13.46
N ARG A 192 -0.56 -12.81 -13.83
CA ARG A 192 -1.94 -12.44 -13.46
C ARG A 192 -2.97 -13.41 -14.05
N GLN A 193 -2.81 -13.79 -15.32
CA GLN A 193 -3.69 -14.75 -15.98
C GLN A 193 -3.63 -16.15 -15.32
N ALA A 194 -2.43 -16.60 -14.95
CA ALA A 194 -2.26 -17.87 -14.23
C ALA A 194 -2.90 -17.81 -12.84
N LEU A 195 -2.69 -16.71 -12.11
CA LEU A 195 -3.31 -16.50 -10.81
C LEU A 195 -4.83 -16.49 -10.90
N MET A 196 -5.40 -15.78 -11.88
CA MET A 196 -6.86 -15.71 -12.04
C MET A 196 -7.48 -17.06 -12.40
N ARG A 197 -6.85 -17.83 -13.32
CA ARG A 197 -7.31 -19.21 -13.61
C ARG A 197 -7.34 -20.07 -12.34
N LEU A 198 -6.25 -20.06 -11.56
CA LEU A 198 -6.18 -20.79 -10.29
C LEU A 198 -7.25 -20.31 -9.30
N ALA A 199 -7.46 -19.00 -9.19
CA ALA A 199 -8.46 -18.43 -8.29
C ALA A 199 -9.88 -18.84 -8.66
N GLU A 200 -10.20 -18.92 -9.94
CA GLU A 200 -11.50 -19.39 -10.43
C GLU A 200 -11.68 -20.90 -10.21
N GLU A 201 -10.68 -21.72 -10.53
CA GLU A 201 -10.68 -23.18 -10.31
C GLU A 201 -10.86 -23.53 -8.82
N ARG A 202 -10.19 -22.81 -7.93
CA ARG A 202 -10.21 -23.05 -6.48
C ARG A 202 -11.28 -22.24 -5.75
N ARG A 203 -12.10 -21.44 -6.45
CA ARG A 203 -13.11 -20.52 -5.87
C ARG A 203 -12.51 -19.61 -4.81
N LEU A 204 -11.33 -19.07 -5.09
CA LEU A 204 -10.59 -18.18 -4.20
C LEU A 204 -11.00 -16.73 -4.47
N LEU A 205 -11.44 -16.02 -3.43
CA LEU A 205 -11.62 -14.56 -3.46
C LEU A 205 -10.24 -13.89 -3.48
N ILE A 206 -10.08 -12.86 -4.30
CA ILE A 206 -8.87 -12.03 -4.34
C ILE A 206 -9.21 -10.62 -3.82
N ILE A 207 -8.37 -10.10 -2.95
CA ILE A 207 -8.34 -8.70 -2.57
C ILE A 207 -7.16 -8.06 -3.26
N GLU A 208 -7.43 -7.29 -4.32
CA GLU A 208 -6.42 -6.55 -5.08
C GLU A 208 -6.26 -5.15 -4.48
N ASP A 209 -5.13 -4.87 -3.83
CA ASP A 209 -4.81 -3.53 -3.32
C ASP A 209 -4.00 -2.77 -4.37
N ASP A 210 -4.66 -1.82 -5.04
CA ASP A 210 -4.07 -1.07 -6.15
C ASP A 210 -3.81 0.40 -5.76
N ALA A 211 -2.91 0.58 -4.80
CA ALA A 211 -2.51 1.92 -4.36
C ALA A 211 -1.54 2.61 -5.33
N TYR A 212 -0.91 1.88 -6.25
CA TYR A 212 0.21 2.37 -7.07
C TYR A 212 0.05 2.11 -8.58
N GLY A 213 -1.05 1.54 -9.04
CA GLY A 213 -1.28 1.21 -10.45
C GLY A 213 -1.17 2.41 -11.40
N ASP A 214 -1.50 3.60 -10.90
CA ASP A 214 -1.33 4.86 -11.62
C ASP A 214 0.14 5.30 -11.76
N LEU A 215 1.06 4.74 -10.99
CA LEU A 215 2.47 5.14 -10.93
C LEU A 215 3.40 4.17 -11.65
N ILE A 216 2.99 3.62 -12.77
CA ILE A 216 3.85 2.87 -13.70
C ILE A 216 4.47 3.90 -14.66
N TYR A 217 5.78 4.08 -14.60
CA TYR A 217 6.49 5.06 -15.43
C TYR A 217 7.48 4.46 -16.41
N ASP A 218 7.68 3.12 -16.39
CA ASP A 218 8.43 2.39 -17.41
C ASP A 218 7.60 1.24 -17.97
N GLY A 219 7.48 1.19 -19.29
CA GLY A 219 6.67 0.21 -20.02
C GLY A 219 5.17 0.47 -19.90
N GLU A 220 4.38 -0.46 -20.43
CA GLU A 220 2.93 -0.32 -20.45
C GLU A 220 2.30 -0.76 -19.12
N PRO A 221 1.17 -0.13 -18.73
CA PRO A 221 0.34 -0.61 -17.64
C PRO A 221 -0.10 -2.05 -17.87
N VAL A 222 -0.24 -2.82 -16.81
CA VAL A 222 -0.67 -4.22 -16.87
C VAL A 222 -2.13 -4.32 -16.46
N THR A 223 -2.94 -5.01 -17.26
CA THR A 223 -4.36 -5.28 -16.97
C THR A 223 -4.55 -5.80 -15.54
N SER A 224 -5.42 -5.16 -14.75
CA SER A 224 -5.65 -5.50 -13.35
C SER A 224 -6.27 -6.90 -13.18
N LEU A 225 -6.10 -7.49 -11.99
CA LEU A 225 -6.77 -8.76 -11.65
C LEU A 225 -8.29 -8.61 -11.71
N TYR A 226 -8.81 -7.45 -11.29
CA TYR A 226 -10.23 -7.13 -11.40
C TYR A 226 -10.73 -7.20 -12.84
N ALA A 227 -9.98 -6.65 -13.80
CA ALA A 227 -10.34 -6.67 -15.22
C ALA A 227 -10.25 -8.07 -15.83
N LEU A 228 -9.40 -8.95 -15.30
CA LEU A 228 -9.24 -10.32 -15.75
C LEU A 228 -10.27 -11.29 -15.16
N SER A 229 -10.98 -10.90 -14.09
CA SER A 229 -11.97 -11.75 -13.41
C SER A 229 -13.18 -12.01 -14.30
N GLN A 230 -13.55 -13.27 -14.44
CA GLN A 230 -14.75 -13.72 -15.17
C GLN A 230 -15.90 -14.09 -14.22
N THR A 231 -15.64 -14.17 -12.91
CA THR A 231 -16.58 -14.68 -11.92
C THR A 231 -16.88 -13.71 -10.78
N ASP A 232 -16.51 -12.44 -10.96
CA ASP A 232 -16.65 -11.39 -9.92
C ASP A 232 -15.96 -11.74 -8.58
N ASN A 233 -14.90 -12.56 -8.61
CA ASN A 233 -14.16 -13.01 -7.43
C ASN A 233 -13.00 -12.08 -7.04
N VAL A 234 -13.03 -10.81 -7.43
CA VAL A 234 -12.03 -9.80 -7.08
C VAL A 234 -12.71 -8.61 -6.42
N VAL A 235 -12.24 -8.24 -5.23
CA VAL A 235 -12.50 -6.94 -4.59
C VAL A 235 -11.27 -6.08 -4.78
N ARG A 236 -11.40 -4.95 -5.47
CA ARG A 236 -10.28 -4.04 -5.74
C ARG A 236 -10.36 -2.79 -4.85
N LEU A 237 -9.24 -2.45 -4.23
CA LEU A 237 -9.06 -1.24 -3.43
C LEU A 237 -8.21 -0.23 -4.19
N GLY A 238 -8.50 1.06 -4.02
CA GLY A 238 -7.69 2.11 -4.58
C GLY A 238 -7.68 3.37 -3.73
N THR A 239 -6.81 4.32 -4.08
CA THR A 239 -6.64 5.54 -3.29
C THR A 239 -6.20 6.72 -4.13
N PHE A 240 -6.61 7.92 -3.76
CA PHE A 240 -6.08 9.18 -4.30
C PHE A 240 -4.83 9.68 -3.55
N SER A 241 -4.39 8.95 -2.52
CA SER A 241 -3.26 9.35 -1.68
C SER A 241 -1.95 9.52 -2.45
N LYS A 242 -1.77 8.82 -3.59
CA LYS A 242 -0.53 8.83 -4.35
C LYS A 242 -0.57 9.75 -5.58
N ILE A 243 -1.77 10.08 -6.05
CA ILE A 243 -1.95 10.96 -7.22
C ILE A 243 -2.39 12.38 -6.85
N VAL A 244 -3.06 12.57 -5.70
CA VAL A 244 -3.40 13.93 -5.20
C VAL A 244 -2.55 14.26 -3.99
N ALA A 245 -2.88 13.69 -2.83
CA ALA A 245 -2.12 13.85 -1.59
C ALA A 245 -2.58 12.81 -0.56
N ALA A 246 -1.67 12.35 0.30
CA ALA A 246 -2.00 11.43 1.38
C ALA A 246 -2.97 12.05 2.42
N GLY A 247 -2.91 13.38 2.61
CA GLY A 247 -3.74 14.13 3.55
C GLY A 247 -5.21 14.26 3.14
N VAL A 248 -5.58 14.04 1.87
CA VAL A 248 -6.99 14.12 1.44
C VAL A 248 -7.83 12.98 1.96
N ARG A 249 -7.23 11.89 2.41
CA ARG A 249 -7.90 10.73 2.99
C ARG A 249 -9.06 10.22 2.13
N LEU A 250 -8.86 10.10 0.82
CA LEU A 250 -9.86 9.60 -0.13
C LEU A 250 -9.37 8.31 -0.79
N GLY A 251 -10.21 7.28 -0.78
CA GLY A 251 -10.00 6.00 -1.45
C GLY A 251 -11.32 5.41 -1.90
N TRP A 252 -11.27 4.22 -2.46
CA TRP A 252 -12.43 3.54 -2.99
C TRP A 252 -12.28 2.02 -2.96
N ILE A 253 -13.41 1.33 -3.02
CA ILE A 253 -13.55 -0.11 -3.19
C ILE A 253 -14.37 -0.36 -4.44
N ILE A 254 -13.97 -1.31 -5.27
CA ILE A 254 -14.78 -1.84 -6.36
C ILE A 254 -15.09 -3.30 -6.04
N ALA A 255 -16.38 -3.64 -6.06
CA ALA A 255 -16.88 -4.98 -5.87
C ALA A 255 -18.31 -5.10 -6.43
N PRO A 256 -18.88 -6.32 -6.55
CA PRO A 256 -20.32 -6.50 -6.80
C PRO A 256 -21.17 -5.76 -5.75
N GLU A 257 -22.29 -5.19 -6.17
CA GLU A 257 -23.17 -4.42 -5.28
C GLU A 257 -23.60 -5.19 -4.00
N PRO A 258 -23.93 -6.50 -4.07
CA PRO A 258 -24.26 -7.25 -2.85
C PRO A 258 -23.08 -7.36 -1.88
N VAL A 259 -21.85 -7.41 -2.39
CA VAL A 259 -20.63 -7.42 -1.56
C VAL A 259 -20.44 -6.06 -0.90
N LEU A 260 -20.55 -4.97 -1.67
CA LEU A 260 -20.47 -3.61 -1.13
C LEU A 260 -21.53 -3.36 -0.05
N ALA A 261 -22.76 -3.83 -0.25
CA ALA A 261 -23.83 -3.71 0.74
C ALA A 261 -23.48 -4.42 2.07
N LYS A 262 -22.81 -5.57 2.02
CA LYS A 262 -22.33 -6.27 3.22
C LYS A 262 -21.16 -5.55 3.87
N MET A 263 -20.20 -5.07 3.07
CA MET A 263 -19.07 -4.30 3.59
C MET A 263 -19.53 -2.98 4.23
N ALA A 264 -20.58 -2.34 3.70
CA ALA A 264 -21.13 -1.09 4.24
C ALA A 264 -21.63 -1.22 5.68
N VAL A 265 -21.95 -2.42 6.18
CA VAL A 265 -22.38 -2.66 7.57
C VAL A 265 -21.31 -2.19 8.57
N SER A 266 -20.03 -2.31 8.22
CA SER A 266 -18.91 -1.86 9.06
C SER A 266 -18.54 -0.38 8.86
N LYS A 267 -19.19 0.33 7.92
CA LYS A 267 -18.96 1.75 7.67
C LYS A 267 -19.80 2.63 8.59
N ILE A 268 -19.46 2.65 9.87
CA ILE A 268 -20.20 3.34 10.95
C ILE A 268 -19.66 4.77 11.24
N ASP A 269 -18.85 5.32 10.36
CA ASP A 269 -18.16 6.60 10.54
C ASP A 269 -18.99 7.85 10.15
N GLY A 270 -20.29 7.70 9.93
CA GLY A 270 -21.17 8.77 9.46
C GLY A 270 -20.95 9.15 7.99
N GLY A 271 -20.14 8.39 7.27
CA GLY A 271 -19.81 8.59 5.85
C GLY A 271 -18.44 9.24 5.61
N THR A 272 -17.94 9.06 4.41
CA THR A 272 -16.71 9.75 3.97
C THR A 272 -16.99 11.24 3.77
N SER A 273 -16.02 12.11 4.01
CA SER A 273 -16.15 13.56 3.82
C SER A 273 -16.64 13.90 2.40
N ALA A 274 -17.88 14.42 2.29
CA ALA A 274 -18.42 14.92 1.03
C ALA A 274 -17.60 16.10 0.50
N PHE A 275 -17.12 16.98 1.39
CA PHE A 275 -16.22 18.08 1.03
C PHE A 275 -14.99 17.57 0.29
N THR A 276 -14.25 16.62 0.86
CA THR A 276 -13.03 16.10 0.26
C THR A 276 -13.30 15.37 -1.06
N SER A 277 -14.33 14.52 -1.11
CA SER A 277 -14.64 13.74 -2.32
C SER A 277 -15.05 14.63 -3.49
N ARG A 278 -15.84 15.67 -3.25
CA ARG A 278 -16.28 16.63 -4.27
C ARG A 278 -15.13 17.54 -4.72
N ALA A 279 -14.32 18.06 -3.79
CA ALA A 279 -13.16 18.90 -4.13
C ALA A 279 -12.13 18.14 -4.96
N VAL A 280 -11.82 16.91 -4.62
CA VAL A 280 -10.90 16.05 -5.37
C VAL A 280 -11.49 15.70 -6.74
N ALA A 281 -12.79 15.38 -6.83
CA ALA A 281 -13.44 15.08 -8.10
C ALA A 281 -13.47 16.31 -9.03
N GLU A 282 -13.75 17.49 -8.50
CA GLU A 282 -13.74 18.75 -9.27
C GLU A 282 -12.33 19.06 -9.80
N TYR A 283 -11.31 18.89 -8.98
CA TYR A 283 -9.92 19.08 -9.38
C TYR A 283 -9.50 18.09 -10.49
N LEU A 284 -9.68 16.81 -10.26
CA LEU A 284 -9.22 15.77 -11.18
C LEU A 284 -10.03 15.68 -12.47
N LYS A 285 -11.24 16.24 -12.51
CA LYS A 285 -12.03 16.32 -13.72
C LYS A 285 -11.29 17.05 -14.86
N GLU A 286 -10.49 18.06 -14.51
CA GLU A 286 -9.77 18.91 -15.46
C GLU A 286 -8.27 18.62 -15.50
N HIS A 287 -7.70 18.05 -14.43
CA HIS A 287 -6.25 18.02 -14.24
C HIS A 287 -5.66 16.61 -14.15
N LEU A 288 -6.45 15.52 -14.30
CA LEU A 288 -5.96 14.16 -14.07
C LEU A 288 -4.73 13.82 -14.92
N ASP A 289 -4.82 14.00 -16.24
CA ASP A 289 -3.76 13.58 -17.18
C ASP A 289 -2.48 14.40 -16.97
N ALA A 290 -2.59 15.73 -16.92
CA ALA A 290 -1.44 16.60 -16.67
C ALA A 290 -0.80 16.33 -15.28
N ARG A 291 -1.62 15.98 -14.30
CA ARG A 291 -1.14 15.57 -12.96
C ARG A 291 -0.37 14.28 -13.03
N MET A 292 -0.87 13.29 -13.77
CA MET A 292 -0.19 12.01 -13.95
C MET A 292 1.15 12.18 -14.66
N ASP A 293 1.21 12.94 -15.77
CA ASP A 293 2.45 13.22 -16.50
C ASP A 293 3.52 13.84 -15.58
N THR A 294 3.10 14.82 -14.76
CA THR A 294 4.00 15.45 -13.79
C THR A 294 4.55 14.44 -12.79
N LEU A 295 3.69 13.63 -12.18
CA LEU A 295 4.08 12.67 -11.15
C LEU A 295 4.99 11.56 -11.70
N LEU A 296 4.65 11.02 -12.87
CA LEU A 296 5.44 9.98 -13.53
C LEU A 296 6.86 10.49 -13.83
N GLY A 297 7.02 11.71 -14.34
CA GLY A 297 8.32 12.33 -14.58
C GLY A 297 9.14 12.52 -13.29
N VAL A 298 8.52 13.07 -12.25
CA VAL A 298 9.18 13.32 -10.97
C VAL A 298 9.63 12.02 -10.30
N TYR A 299 8.76 11.02 -10.22
CA TYR A 299 9.11 9.76 -9.54
C TYR A 299 10.10 8.90 -10.33
N ARG A 300 10.05 8.94 -11.68
CA ARG A 300 11.07 8.31 -12.52
C ARG A 300 12.46 8.89 -12.19
N ALA A 301 12.60 10.22 -12.20
CA ALA A 301 13.87 10.88 -11.89
C ALA A 301 14.41 10.54 -10.48
N LYS A 302 13.52 10.44 -9.49
CA LYS A 302 13.91 10.08 -8.12
C LYS A 302 14.30 8.61 -7.99
N ARG A 303 13.56 7.70 -8.64
CA ARG A 303 13.93 6.29 -8.71
C ARG A 303 15.30 6.10 -9.35
N ASP A 304 15.53 6.75 -10.48
CA ASP A 304 16.79 6.65 -11.21
C ASP A 304 17.96 7.15 -10.36
N ALA A 305 17.80 8.29 -9.68
CA ALA A 305 18.79 8.82 -8.75
C ALA A 305 19.13 7.83 -7.62
N MET A 306 18.11 7.12 -7.07
CA MET A 306 18.34 6.11 -6.04
C MET A 306 19.04 4.87 -6.59
N LEU A 307 18.64 4.38 -7.77
CA LEU A 307 19.27 3.22 -8.41
C LEU A 307 20.73 3.50 -8.78
N GLU A 308 21.02 4.69 -9.34
CA GLU A 308 22.39 5.13 -9.64
C GLU A 308 23.27 5.17 -8.38
N ALA A 309 22.75 5.74 -7.29
CA ALA A 309 23.47 5.84 -6.03
C ALA A 309 23.67 4.46 -5.36
N LEU A 310 22.70 3.56 -5.44
CA LEU A 310 22.86 2.17 -4.98
C LEU A 310 23.95 1.44 -5.79
N GLU A 311 23.94 1.60 -7.11
CA GLU A 311 24.98 1.02 -7.99
C GLU A 311 26.36 1.57 -7.66
N GLU A 312 26.50 2.89 -7.50
CA GLU A 312 27.77 3.54 -7.19
C GLU A 312 28.33 3.10 -5.83
N HIS A 313 27.48 2.97 -4.82
CA HIS A 313 27.94 2.80 -3.45
C HIS A 313 27.80 1.39 -2.88
N LEU A 314 26.89 0.56 -3.40
CA LEU A 314 26.58 -0.77 -2.84
C LEU A 314 26.67 -1.91 -3.86
N ALA A 315 27.11 -1.67 -5.12
CA ALA A 315 27.38 -2.75 -6.06
C ALA A 315 28.39 -3.74 -5.45
N GLY A 316 28.07 -5.04 -5.59
CA GLY A 316 28.89 -6.10 -5.00
C GLY A 316 28.76 -6.26 -3.48
N VAL A 317 27.96 -5.42 -2.81
CA VAL A 317 27.70 -5.49 -1.36
C VAL A 317 26.26 -5.88 -1.06
N ALA A 318 25.31 -5.41 -1.83
CA ALA A 318 23.88 -5.67 -1.66
C ALA A 318 23.21 -5.97 -3.00
N ALA A 319 22.02 -6.55 -2.95
CA ALA A 319 21.12 -6.68 -4.09
C ALA A 319 19.86 -5.81 -3.85
N TRP A 320 19.24 -5.34 -4.92
CA TRP A 320 18.02 -4.53 -4.82
C TRP A 320 17.10 -4.70 -6.01
N SER A 321 15.81 -4.47 -5.78
CA SER A 321 14.79 -4.46 -6.83
C SER A 321 14.97 -3.26 -7.77
N ARG A 322 14.56 -3.43 -9.04
CA ARG A 322 14.56 -2.37 -10.07
C ARG A 322 13.12 -2.09 -10.50
N PRO A 323 12.36 -1.31 -9.71
CA PRO A 323 10.93 -1.13 -9.94
C PRO A 323 10.64 -0.32 -11.20
N ARG A 324 9.59 -0.73 -11.95
CA ARG A 324 9.06 -0.01 -13.12
C ARG A 324 8.13 1.14 -12.74
N GLY A 325 7.82 1.28 -11.45
CA GLY A 325 6.84 2.21 -10.93
C GLY A 325 6.86 2.31 -9.41
N GLY A 326 5.84 2.94 -8.85
CA GLY A 326 5.66 3.04 -7.41
C GLY A 326 6.63 3.99 -6.72
N LEU A 327 6.93 3.71 -5.47
CA LEU A 327 7.67 4.62 -4.60
C LEU A 327 8.83 3.95 -3.83
N PHE A 328 9.10 2.65 -4.05
CA PHE A 328 9.96 1.86 -3.16
C PHE A 328 10.99 1.04 -3.91
N ILE A 329 12.15 0.89 -3.29
CA ILE A 329 13.17 -0.09 -3.65
C ILE A 329 13.36 -1.02 -2.44
N TRP A 330 13.37 -2.33 -2.70
CA TRP A 330 13.66 -3.37 -1.73
C TRP A 330 15.12 -3.75 -1.83
N VAL A 331 15.86 -3.56 -0.74
CA VAL A 331 17.30 -3.86 -0.68
C VAL A 331 17.51 -5.07 0.21
N ARG A 332 18.33 -6.01 -0.26
CA ARG A 332 18.78 -7.19 0.48
C ARG A 332 20.27 -7.07 0.75
N LEU A 333 20.63 -7.02 2.01
CA LEU A 333 22.00 -7.00 2.50
C LEU A 333 22.54 -8.43 2.63
N PRO A 334 23.87 -8.62 2.77
CA PRO A 334 24.46 -9.93 3.04
C PRO A 334 23.82 -10.61 4.25
N ASN A 335 23.81 -11.95 4.23
CA ASN A 335 23.35 -12.74 5.35
C ASN A 335 24.17 -12.44 6.61
N GLY A 336 23.51 -12.41 7.76
CA GLY A 336 24.13 -12.06 9.04
C GLY A 336 24.00 -10.59 9.44
N ILE A 337 23.62 -9.69 8.52
CA ILE A 337 23.28 -8.30 8.85
C ILE A 337 21.80 -8.25 9.22
N ASP A 338 21.51 -7.76 10.44
CA ASP A 338 20.15 -7.50 10.92
C ASP A 338 19.83 -6.02 10.76
N THR A 339 18.93 -5.70 9.82
CA THR A 339 18.56 -4.33 9.48
C THR A 339 17.80 -3.61 10.61
N THR A 340 17.18 -4.34 11.53
CA THR A 340 16.55 -3.75 12.72
C THR A 340 17.62 -3.25 13.70
N LYS A 341 18.69 -4.02 13.91
CA LYS A 341 19.83 -3.61 14.75
C LYS A 341 20.66 -2.51 14.09
N LEU A 342 20.80 -2.57 12.77
CA LEU A 342 21.53 -1.57 11.98
C LEU A 342 20.87 -0.18 12.04
N LEU A 343 19.57 -0.11 12.33
CA LEU A 343 18.80 1.13 12.31
C LEU A 343 19.32 2.16 13.33
N GLU A 344 19.85 1.75 14.47
CA GLU A 344 20.45 2.65 15.46
C GLU A 344 21.66 3.39 14.89
N ALA A 345 22.58 2.65 14.26
CA ALA A 345 23.74 3.25 13.62
C ALA A 345 23.36 4.13 12.43
N ALA A 346 22.33 3.73 11.66
CA ALA A 346 21.80 4.55 10.58
C ALA A 346 21.20 5.86 11.09
N HIS A 347 20.43 5.84 12.18
CA HIS A 347 19.90 7.05 12.81
C HIS A 347 21.01 7.98 13.31
N ALA A 348 22.04 7.44 13.95
CA ALA A 348 23.21 8.20 14.39
C ALA A 348 23.94 8.87 13.19
N ALA A 349 23.92 8.23 12.03
CA ALA A 349 24.49 8.79 10.80
C ALA A 349 23.52 9.73 10.05
N GLY A 350 22.28 9.91 10.50
CA GLY A 350 21.30 10.79 9.90
C GLY A 350 20.43 10.16 8.80
N VAL A 351 20.32 8.81 8.74
CA VAL A 351 19.49 8.08 7.77
C VAL A 351 18.47 7.21 8.49
N THR A 352 17.25 7.11 7.95
CA THR A 352 16.27 6.11 8.38
C THR A 352 15.66 5.37 7.21
N TYR A 353 15.20 4.12 7.44
CA TYR A 353 14.53 3.23 6.51
C TYR A 353 13.54 2.34 7.24
N LEU A 354 12.79 1.50 6.54
CA LEU A 354 11.98 0.46 7.19
C LEU A 354 12.68 -0.91 7.10
N PRO A 355 12.99 -1.55 8.26
CA PRO A 355 13.50 -2.92 8.29
C PRO A 355 12.55 -3.92 7.65
N GLY A 356 13.12 -4.95 7.03
CA GLY A 356 12.33 -5.95 6.30
C GLY A 356 11.40 -6.78 7.19
N THR A 357 11.77 -7.00 8.44
CA THR A 357 10.94 -7.70 9.43
C THR A 357 9.57 -7.05 9.66
N ASN A 358 9.44 -5.75 9.40
CA ASN A 358 8.16 -5.02 9.52
C ASN A 358 7.13 -5.45 8.47
N PHE A 359 7.55 -6.14 7.42
CA PHE A 359 6.70 -6.53 6.29
C PHE A 359 6.28 -8.00 6.33
N SER A 360 6.77 -8.78 7.28
CA SER A 360 6.47 -10.20 7.39
C SER A 360 5.77 -10.53 8.71
N PRO A 361 4.62 -11.21 8.70
CA PRO A 361 3.99 -11.69 9.91
C PRO A 361 4.80 -12.80 10.61
N GLU A 362 5.74 -13.43 9.87
CA GLU A 362 6.63 -14.48 10.35
C GLU A 362 8.01 -13.94 10.80
N GLY A 363 8.22 -12.61 10.73
CA GLY A 363 9.50 -11.98 11.08
C GLY A 363 10.64 -12.24 10.10
N LYS A 364 10.34 -12.66 8.86
CA LYS A 364 11.32 -12.84 7.79
C LYS A 364 11.89 -11.50 7.31
N GLY A 365 12.97 -11.55 6.52
CA GLY A 365 13.58 -10.35 5.93
C GLY A 365 14.49 -9.58 6.90
N ALA A 366 15.12 -10.26 7.87
CA ALA A 366 16.02 -9.61 8.83
C ALA A 366 17.17 -8.85 8.15
N ASN A 367 17.68 -9.34 7.00
CA ASN A 367 18.70 -8.68 6.20
C ASN A 367 18.13 -7.80 5.09
N CYS A 368 16.83 -7.56 5.05
CA CYS A 368 16.18 -6.71 4.05
C CYS A 368 15.79 -5.35 4.63
N LEU A 369 15.70 -4.36 3.76
CA LEU A 369 15.15 -3.05 4.10
C LEU A 369 14.44 -2.42 2.90
N ARG A 370 13.41 -1.60 3.19
CA ARG A 370 12.71 -0.82 2.17
C ARG A 370 13.17 0.62 2.19
N LEU A 371 13.54 1.13 1.02
CA LEU A 371 13.83 2.53 0.77
C LEU A 371 12.69 3.17 -0.02
N SER A 372 12.23 4.33 0.42
CA SER A 372 11.30 5.17 -0.32
C SER A 372 12.06 6.30 -1.01
N PHE A 373 11.89 6.44 -2.32
CA PHE A 373 12.49 7.54 -3.08
C PHE A 373 11.52 8.72 -3.29
N ALA A 374 10.29 8.62 -2.78
CA ALA A 374 9.25 9.60 -3.11
C ALA A 374 9.42 10.96 -2.45
N TYR A 375 9.93 11.01 -1.22
CA TYR A 375 9.88 12.19 -0.36
C TYR A 375 11.04 13.18 -0.58
N LEU A 376 12.26 12.67 -0.75
CA LEU A 376 13.47 13.50 -0.87
C LEU A 376 13.73 13.95 -2.31
N SER A 377 14.52 15.03 -2.49
CA SER A 377 15.01 15.42 -3.83
C SER A 377 16.05 14.42 -4.35
N PRO A 378 16.30 14.35 -5.68
CA PRO A 378 17.32 13.47 -6.25
C PRO A 378 18.71 13.66 -5.63
N GLU A 379 19.10 14.90 -5.32
CA GLU A 379 20.38 15.22 -4.69
C GLU A 379 20.46 14.62 -3.28
N LYS A 380 19.42 14.83 -2.47
CA LYS A 380 19.34 14.27 -1.12
C LYS A 380 19.24 12.75 -1.11
N ILE A 381 18.66 12.17 -2.14
CA ILE A 381 18.63 10.70 -2.34
C ILE A 381 20.06 10.20 -2.51
N ARG A 382 20.85 10.80 -3.42
CA ARG A 382 22.24 10.40 -3.66
C ARG A 382 23.11 10.54 -2.41
N GLU A 383 23.02 11.68 -1.74
CA GLU A 383 23.74 11.93 -0.47
C GLU A 383 23.38 10.89 0.60
N GLY A 384 22.07 10.66 0.82
CA GLY A 384 21.57 9.76 1.86
C GLY A 384 21.94 8.30 1.60
N ILE A 385 21.90 7.83 0.34
CA ILE A 385 22.36 6.48 -0.03
C ILE A 385 23.86 6.34 0.20
N GLY A 386 24.66 7.36 -0.09
CA GLY A 386 26.09 7.37 0.23
C GLY A 386 26.35 7.26 1.74
N VAL A 387 25.52 7.93 2.58
CA VAL A 387 25.59 7.80 4.04
C VAL A 387 25.22 6.38 4.47
N LEU A 388 24.08 5.85 3.99
CA LEU A 388 23.63 4.50 4.31
C LEU A 388 24.69 3.44 3.94
N ALA A 389 25.31 3.60 2.77
CA ALA A 389 26.35 2.67 2.30
C ALA A 389 27.55 2.62 3.23
N ARG A 390 27.99 3.76 3.79
CA ARG A 390 29.05 3.76 4.81
C ARG A 390 28.66 2.99 6.06
N VAL A 391 27.42 3.14 6.53
CA VAL A 391 26.90 2.40 7.70
C VAL A 391 26.88 0.90 7.42
N VAL A 392 26.38 0.49 6.25
CA VAL A 392 26.33 -0.93 5.84
C VAL A 392 27.73 -1.53 5.76
N LYS A 393 28.68 -0.84 5.09
CA LYS A 393 30.06 -1.33 4.92
C LYS A 393 30.81 -1.45 6.26
N ALA A 394 30.50 -0.60 7.24
CA ALA A 394 31.13 -0.65 8.57
C ALA A 394 30.77 -1.89 9.38
N VAL A 395 29.64 -2.54 9.08
CA VAL A 395 29.15 -3.75 9.79
C VAL A 395 29.24 -5.02 8.94
N GLN A 396 29.70 -4.89 7.68
CA GLN A 396 29.79 -6.02 6.76
C GLN A 396 30.83 -7.03 7.25
N PRO A 397 30.50 -8.32 7.39
CA PRO A 397 31.48 -9.37 7.67
C PRO A 397 32.49 -9.48 6.51
N LEU A 398 33.78 -9.62 6.82
CA LEU A 398 34.91 -9.66 5.85
C LEU A 398 34.78 -10.72 4.73
N HIS A 399 33.86 -11.69 4.85
CA HIS A 399 33.66 -12.80 3.90
C HIS A 399 32.20 -13.20 3.72
N ALA A 400 31.22 -12.28 3.83
CA ALA A 400 29.83 -12.64 3.61
C ALA A 400 29.57 -12.86 2.10
N PRO A 401 28.94 -13.98 1.69
CA PRO A 401 28.51 -14.17 0.32
C PRO A 401 27.46 -13.12 -0.07
N LEU A 402 27.49 -12.71 -1.35
CA LEU A 402 26.46 -11.84 -1.91
C LEU A 402 25.07 -12.51 -1.77
N PRO A 403 24.02 -11.74 -1.50
CA PRO A 403 22.66 -12.26 -1.52
C PRO A 403 22.29 -12.73 -2.92
N ALA A 404 21.76 -13.96 -3.02
CA ALA A 404 21.27 -14.54 -4.27
C ALA A 404 20.02 -13.81 -4.81
#